data_d6e3545013f37f1665506a403bbaacf4
#
_entry.id   d6e3545013f37f1665506a403bbaacf4
#
_cell.length_a   1.000
_cell.length_b   1.000
_cell.length_c   1.000
_cell.angle_alpha   90.00
_cell.angle_beta   90.00
_cell.angle_gamma   90.00
#
_symmetry.space_group_name_H-M   'P 1'
#
loop_
_entity.id
_entity.type
_entity.pdbx_description
1 polymer ?
#
loop_
_entity_poly.entity_id
_entity_poly.type
_entity_poly.pdbx_seq_one_letter_code
_entity_poly.pdbx_strand_id
1 'polypeptide(L)'
;PLMTPKEMDGLPPLMYEDGELIYRRGKGFIPLSTSDCLDYNGLQYSTVWSIGCPLMCTYCGNSKFIEYDSGYRRIRHSSPQTIVNEINRAKSKQPHLSTIAFHDDSFLALPFKQLEEFSKLYKKEVKIPFVIGGVIPNYVREDKIALLVDAGMNRVRMGIQSGSENILEFYKRPTKLHRIKEATKILNKFKKYMLPPSYDIIVDNPVETPDDTRAT
;
A
#
# COMPACT_ATOMS: atom_id res chain seq x y z
N PRO A 1 2.22 -24.52 -1.05
CA PRO A 1 2.23 -23.75 -2.28
C PRO A 1 1.45 -22.44 -2.11
N LEU A 2 1.97 -21.38 -2.68
CA LEU A 2 1.33 -20.07 -2.61
C LEU A 2 0.13 -20.01 -3.55
N MET A 3 -0.92 -19.31 -3.12
CA MET A 3 -2.14 -19.12 -3.91
C MET A 3 -1.85 -18.48 -5.27
N THR A 4 -2.52 -18.97 -6.28
CA THR A 4 -2.56 -18.38 -7.61
C THR A 4 -3.50 -17.17 -7.65
N PRO A 5 -3.42 -16.27 -8.64
CA PRO A 5 -4.38 -15.18 -8.81
C PRO A 5 -5.84 -15.64 -8.83
N LYS A 6 -6.12 -16.78 -9.48
CA LYS A 6 -7.48 -17.34 -9.54
C LYS A 6 -7.99 -17.80 -8.16
N GLU A 7 -7.12 -18.39 -7.35
CA GLU A 7 -7.48 -18.75 -5.97
C GLU A 7 -7.67 -17.51 -5.10
N MET A 8 -6.89 -16.45 -5.33
CA MET A 8 -7.07 -15.17 -4.64
C MET A 8 -8.40 -14.49 -4.98
N ASP A 9 -8.91 -14.67 -6.21
CA ASP A 9 -10.24 -14.18 -6.60
C ASP A 9 -11.38 -14.89 -5.85
N GLY A 10 -11.14 -16.08 -5.33
CA GLY A 10 -12.10 -16.84 -4.53
C GLY A 10 -12.05 -16.52 -3.03
N LEU A 11 -11.14 -15.67 -2.57
CA LEU A 11 -11.09 -15.27 -1.16
C LEU A 11 -12.26 -14.35 -0.80
N PRO A 12 -12.79 -14.46 0.43
CA PRO A 12 -13.75 -13.48 0.91
C PRO A 12 -13.13 -12.08 0.96
N PRO A 13 -13.92 -11.03 0.74
CA PRO A 13 -13.45 -9.66 0.84
C PRO A 13 -13.03 -9.31 2.28
N LEU A 14 -12.09 -8.38 2.43
CA LEU A 14 -11.62 -7.87 3.73
C LEU A 14 -12.61 -6.90 4.40
N MET A 15 -13.82 -6.80 3.90
CA MET A 15 -14.81 -5.87 4.42
C MET A 15 -15.63 -6.47 5.56
N TYR A 16 -16.14 -5.59 6.38
CA TYR A 16 -17.08 -5.93 7.44
C TYR A 16 -18.45 -6.30 6.86
N GLU A 17 -18.98 -7.45 7.29
CA GLU A 17 -20.27 -7.97 6.86
C GLU A 17 -21.34 -7.88 7.95
N ASP A 18 -22.59 -8.19 7.57
CA ASP A 18 -23.68 -8.30 8.55
C ASP A 18 -23.38 -9.50 9.48
N GLY A 19 -23.48 -9.26 10.77
CA GLY A 19 -23.23 -10.28 11.80
C GLY A 19 -21.84 -10.28 12.41
N GLU A 20 -20.93 -9.37 11.97
CA GLU A 20 -19.68 -9.17 12.69
C GLU A 20 -19.92 -8.57 14.08
N LEU A 21 -19.09 -9.01 15.03
CA LEU A 21 -19.18 -8.60 16.41
C LEU A 21 -17.91 -7.86 16.84
N ILE A 22 -18.09 -6.81 17.65
CA ILE A 22 -16.98 -6.14 18.34
C ILE A 22 -17.09 -6.40 19.84
N TYR A 23 -15.97 -6.49 20.51
CA TYR A 23 -15.95 -6.58 21.98
C TYR A 23 -15.91 -5.17 22.58
N ARG A 24 -16.89 -4.85 23.43
CA ARG A 24 -16.87 -3.63 24.26
C ARG A 24 -16.79 -3.98 25.74
N ARG A 25 -15.84 -3.37 26.44
CA ARG A 25 -15.68 -3.56 27.88
C ARG A 25 -16.99 -3.22 28.61
N GLY A 26 -17.45 -4.14 29.44
CA GLY A 26 -18.70 -4.02 30.21
C GLY A 26 -19.98 -4.38 29.45
N LYS A 27 -19.92 -4.59 28.13
CA LYS A 27 -21.06 -5.00 27.29
C LYS A 27 -20.86 -6.35 26.59
N GLY A 28 -19.60 -6.88 26.59
CA GLY A 28 -19.26 -8.09 25.87
C GLY A 28 -19.24 -7.90 24.35
N PHE A 29 -19.54 -8.98 23.62
CA PHE A 29 -19.64 -8.94 22.15
C PHE A 29 -20.98 -8.35 21.74
N ILE A 30 -20.94 -7.31 20.92
CA ILE A 30 -22.10 -6.63 20.35
C ILE A 30 -21.98 -6.53 18.82
N PRO A 31 -23.08 -6.47 18.07
CA PRO A 31 -23.02 -6.28 16.62
C PRO A 31 -22.24 -5.03 16.24
N LEU A 32 -21.37 -5.16 15.22
CA LEU A 32 -20.66 -4.02 14.62
C LEU A 32 -21.64 -3.11 13.90
N SER A 33 -21.68 -1.84 14.25
CA SER A 33 -22.53 -0.84 13.59
C SER A 33 -21.75 0.03 12.63
N THR A 34 -22.44 0.74 11.73
CA THR A 34 -21.83 1.75 10.85
C THR A 34 -21.10 2.84 11.63
N SER A 35 -21.63 3.24 12.80
CA SER A 35 -20.96 4.20 13.68
C SER A 35 -19.66 3.64 14.27
N ASP A 36 -19.63 2.34 14.60
CA ASP A 36 -18.40 1.70 15.05
C ASP A 36 -17.33 1.70 13.94
N CYS A 37 -17.71 1.42 12.70
CA CYS A 37 -16.80 1.51 11.57
C CYS A 37 -16.22 2.92 11.43
N LEU A 38 -17.06 3.96 11.60
CA LEU A 38 -16.61 5.36 11.55
C LEU A 38 -15.65 5.68 12.72
N ASP A 39 -15.96 5.22 13.93
CA ASP A 39 -15.15 5.45 15.12
C ASP A 39 -13.75 4.80 15.00
N TYR A 40 -13.66 3.59 14.42
CA TYR A 40 -12.40 2.84 14.31
C TYR A 40 -11.60 3.15 13.05
N ASN A 41 -12.25 3.32 11.91
CA ASN A 41 -11.61 3.49 10.60
C ASN A 41 -11.71 4.93 10.06
N GLY A 42 -12.49 5.79 10.71
CA GLY A 42 -12.78 7.14 10.20
C GLY A 42 -13.47 7.07 8.83
N LEU A 43 -13.05 7.95 7.95
CA LEU A 43 -13.60 8.04 6.59
C LEU A 43 -12.84 7.19 5.56
N GLN A 44 -12.02 6.24 6.03
CA GLN A 44 -11.13 5.45 5.20
C GLN A 44 -11.52 3.97 5.20
N TYR A 45 -11.50 3.36 4.03
CA TYR A 45 -11.47 1.90 3.88
C TYR A 45 -10.05 1.44 3.59
N SER A 46 -9.51 0.58 4.45
CA SER A 46 -8.17 0.00 4.32
C SER A 46 -8.25 -1.37 3.70
N THR A 47 -7.48 -1.61 2.65
CA THR A 47 -7.43 -2.90 1.95
C THR A 47 -6.02 -3.22 1.45
N VAL A 48 -5.85 -4.43 0.94
CA VAL A 48 -4.65 -4.95 0.30
C VAL A 48 -5.06 -5.64 -0.99
N TRP A 49 -4.57 -5.16 -2.12
CA TRP A 49 -4.82 -5.79 -3.41
C TRP A 49 -3.78 -6.84 -3.77
N SER A 50 -2.51 -6.55 -3.45
CA SER A 50 -1.41 -7.44 -3.77
C SER A 50 -0.60 -7.83 -2.55
N ILE A 51 -0.07 -9.05 -2.57
CA ILE A 51 0.76 -9.63 -1.50
C ILE A 51 2.10 -10.03 -2.09
N GLY A 52 3.18 -9.76 -1.35
CA GLY A 52 4.54 -10.12 -1.70
C GLY A 52 5.44 -8.92 -1.91
N CYS A 53 6.72 -9.11 -1.67
CA CYS A 53 7.74 -8.08 -1.82
C CYS A 53 9.02 -8.67 -2.41
N PRO A 54 9.59 -8.07 -3.47
CA PRO A 54 10.81 -8.58 -4.07
C PRO A 54 12.08 -8.29 -3.24
N LEU A 55 11.97 -7.47 -2.18
CA LEU A 55 13.09 -7.03 -1.35
C LEU A 55 13.26 -7.88 -0.09
N MET A 56 14.50 -7.91 0.43
CA MET A 56 14.91 -8.64 1.63
C MET A 56 15.42 -7.68 2.71
N CYS A 57 14.68 -6.59 2.95
CA CYS A 57 15.11 -5.58 3.92
C CYS A 57 15.20 -6.16 5.34
N THR A 58 16.33 -5.95 6.03
CA THR A 58 16.64 -6.58 7.33
C THR A 58 15.69 -6.17 8.46
N TYR A 59 15.08 -4.99 8.37
CA TYR A 59 14.15 -4.45 9.36
C TYR A 59 12.68 -4.86 9.10
N CYS A 60 12.39 -5.54 7.98
CA CYS A 60 11.02 -5.78 7.54
C CYS A 60 10.58 -7.23 7.80
N GLY A 61 9.37 -7.42 8.32
CA GLY A 61 8.78 -8.74 8.52
C GLY A 61 8.66 -9.57 7.25
N ASN A 62 8.52 -8.93 6.08
CA ASN A 62 8.43 -9.63 4.78
C ASN A 62 9.69 -10.46 4.48
N SER A 63 10.85 -10.07 4.98
CA SER A 63 12.08 -10.87 4.83
C SER A 63 11.95 -12.24 5.51
N LYS A 64 11.24 -12.32 6.64
CA LYS A 64 10.97 -13.58 7.34
C LYS A 64 9.98 -14.46 6.58
N PHE A 65 8.95 -13.88 5.97
CA PHE A 65 8.07 -14.63 5.08
C PHE A 65 8.82 -15.20 3.87
N ILE A 66 9.76 -14.44 3.31
CA ILE A 66 10.59 -14.88 2.18
C ILE A 66 11.58 -15.96 2.61
N GLU A 67 12.15 -15.89 3.81
CA GLU A 67 13.01 -16.94 4.37
C GLU A 67 12.23 -18.24 4.56
N TYR A 68 10.98 -18.16 5.00
CA TYR A 68 10.10 -19.30 5.19
C TYR A 68 9.62 -19.89 3.85
N ASP A 69 9.19 -19.04 2.91
CA ASP A 69 8.77 -19.41 1.56
C ASP A 69 9.27 -18.37 0.54
N SER A 70 10.31 -18.74 -0.22
CA SER A 70 10.91 -17.87 -1.24
C SER A 70 9.92 -17.38 -2.30
N GLY A 71 8.80 -18.05 -2.48
CA GLY A 71 7.72 -17.65 -3.37
C GLY A 71 7.08 -16.32 -2.97
N TYR A 72 7.21 -15.88 -1.70
CA TYR A 72 6.72 -14.58 -1.24
C TYR A 72 7.41 -13.39 -1.94
N ARG A 73 8.56 -13.60 -2.58
CA ARG A 73 9.19 -12.59 -3.44
C ARG A 73 8.37 -12.22 -4.67
N ARG A 74 7.51 -13.13 -5.13
CA ARG A 74 6.64 -12.87 -6.27
C ARG A 74 5.39 -12.14 -5.81
N ILE A 75 5.12 -10.99 -6.42
CA ILE A 75 3.89 -10.27 -6.18
C ILE A 75 2.73 -11.05 -6.79
N ARG A 76 1.73 -11.30 -6.00
CA ARG A 76 0.47 -11.95 -6.36
C ARG A 76 -0.67 -11.01 -6.04
N HIS A 77 -1.71 -11.04 -6.83
CA HIS A 77 -2.86 -10.17 -6.68
C HIS A 77 -4.12 -10.88 -7.17
N SER A 78 -5.27 -10.50 -6.64
CA SER A 78 -6.56 -10.83 -7.23
C SER A 78 -6.77 -10.07 -8.54
N SER A 79 -7.77 -10.43 -9.32
CA SER A 79 -8.10 -9.65 -10.52
C SER A 79 -8.46 -8.20 -10.15
N PRO A 80 -8.23 -7.23 -11.05
CA PRO A 80 -8.68 -5.85 -10.83
C PRO A 80 -10.18 -5.73 -10.57
N GLN A 81 -10.99 -6.62 -11.14
CA GLN A 81 -12.43 -6.63 -10.91
C GLN A 81 -12.77 -7.07 -9.48
N THR A 82 -12.06 -8.04 -8.92
CA THR A 82 -12.27 -8.52 -7.55
C THR A 82 -12.06 -7.40 -6.54
N ILE A 83 -10.93 -6.68 -6.60
CA ILE A 83 -10.67 -5.58 -5.67
C ILE A 83 -11.65 -4.41 -5.85
N VAL A 84 -12.04 -4.09 -7.08
CA VAL A 84 -13.04 -3.05 -7.36
C VAL A 84 -14.41 -3.45 -6.80
N ASN A 85 -14.81 -4.70 -6.94
CA ASN A 85 -16.05 -5.23 -6.36
C ASN A 85 -16.04 -5.16 -4.83
N GLU A 86 -14.92 -5.52 -4.20
CA GLU A 86 -14.73 -5.40 -2.74
C GLU A 86 -14.95 -3.95 -2.28
N ILE A 87 -14.28 -3.00 -2.94
CA ILE A 87 -14.38 -1.58 -2.60
C ILE A 87 -15.81 -1.06 -2.80
N ASN A 88 -16.48 -1.43 -3.89
CA ASN A 88 -17.87 -1.03 -4.14
C ASN A 88 -18.83 -1.61 -3.09
N ARG A 89 -18.58 -2.83 -2.64
CA ARG A 89 -19.35 -3.43 -1.55
C ARG A 89 -19.10 -2.68 -0.22
N ALA A 90 -17.82 -2.36 0.11
CA ALA A 90 -17.51 -1.54 1.27
C ALA A 90 -18.19 -0.17 1.21
N LYS A 91 -18.16 0.49 0.06
CA LYS A 91 -18.85 1.77 -0.20
C LYS A 91 -20.36 1.70 0.01
N SER A 92 -21.00 0.60 -0.39
CA SER A 92 -22.46 0.42 -0.18
C SER A 92 -22.82 0.26 1.29
N LYS A 93 -21.94 -0.34 2.09
CA LYS A 93 -22.13 -0.54 3.54
C LYS A 93 -21.71 0.68 4.38
N GLN A 94 -20.77 1.46 3.88
CA GLN A 94 -20.19 2.61 4.57
C GLN A 94 -20.26 3.86 3.67
N PRO A 95 -21.43 4.50 3.58
CA PRO A 95 -21.67 5.62 2.64
C PRO A 95 -20.85 6.88 2.96
N HIS A 96 -20.23 6.95 4.15
CA HIS A 96 -19.36 8.04 4.57
C HIS A 96 -17.90 7.89 4.06
N LEU A 97 -17.55 6.78 3.40
CA LEU A 97 -16.20 6.57 2.89
C LEU A 97 -15.81 7.67 1.89
N SER A 98 -14.68 8.28 2.16
CA SER A 98 -14.09 9.34 1.34
C SER A 98 -12.68 9.05 0.84
N THR A 99 -12.05 7.98 1.33
CA THR A 99 -10.70 7.56 0.94
C THR A 99 -10.57 6.05 0.96
N ILE A 100 -9.89 5.49 -0.01
CA ILE A 100 -9.46 4.10 -0.02
C ILE A 100 -7.94 4.06 0.23
N ALA A 101 -7.48 3.25 1.16
CA ALA A 101 -6.05 3.07 1.45
C ALA A 101 -5.58 1.66 1.10
N PHE A 102 -4.65 1.59 0.16
CA PHE A 102 -3.98 0.35 -0.20
C PHE A 102 -2.70 0.19 0.64
N HIS A 103 -2.65 -0.86 1.44
CA HIS A 103 -1.52 -1.20 2.32
C HIS A 103 -0.67 -2.35 1.76
N ASP A 104 -0.55 -2.41 0.45
CA ASP A 104 0.23 -3.42 -0.25
C ASP A 104 1.73 -3.33 0.12
N ASP A 105 2.42 -4.47 0.10
CA ASP A 105 3.87 -4.51 0.36
C ASP A 105 4.68 -3.77 -0.72
N SER A 106 4.18 -3.76 -1.97
CA SER A 106 4.90 -3.22 -3.13
C SER A 106 3.95 -2.87 -4.28
N PHE A 107 2.95 -2.02 -4.06
CA PHE A 107 1.89 -1.71 -5.04
C PHE A 107 2.44 -1.35 -6.44
N LEU A 108 3.44 -0.48 -6.52
CA LEU A 108 4.01 -0.05 -7.80
C LEU A 108 4.90 -1.09 -8.49
N ALA A 109 5.20 -2.21 -7.83
CA ALA A 109 5.91 -3.31 -8.47
C ALA A 109 4.99 -4.18 -9.35
N LEU A 110 3.67 -4.00 -9.25
CA LEU A 110 2.71 -4.64 -10.15
C LEU A 110 3.03 -4.30 -11.63
N PRO A 111 2.79 -5.23 -12.56
CA PRO A 111 2.96 -4.98 -13.99
C PRO A 111 2.09 -3.81 -14.47
N PHE A 112 2.59 -3.03 -15.43
CA PHE A 112 1.86 -1.86 -15.96
C PHE A 112 0.45 -2.23 -16.49
N LYS A 113 0.32 -3.34 -17.18
CA LYS A 113 -0.97 -3.82 -17.70
C LYS A 113 -2.01 -4.01 -16.59
N GLN A 114 -1.60 -4.58 -15.45
CA GLN A 114 -2.51 -4.79 -14.31
C GLN A 114 -2.95 -3.46 -13.70
N LEU A 115 -2.00 -2.52 -13.54
CA LEU A 115 -2.33 -1.18 -13.07
C LEU A 115 -3.24 -0.43 -14.04
N GLU A 116 -3.07 -0.64 -15.35
CA GLU A 116 -3.92 -0.04 -16.39
C GLU A 116 -5.37 -0.57 -16.32
N GLU A 117 -5.54 -1.89 -16.21
CA GLU A 117 -6.86 -2.52 -16.05
C GLU A 117 -7.54 -2.05 -14.76
N PHE A 118 -6.81 -2.06 -13.64
CA PHE A 118 -7.29 -1.53 -12.37
C PHE A 118 -7.72 -0.06 -12.49
N SER A 119 -6.88 0.79 -13.04
CA SER A 119 -7.14 2.23 -13.16
C SER A 119 -8.39 2.52 -13.98
N LYS A 120 -8.60 1.81 -15.10
CA LYS A 120 -9.80 1.94 -15.93
C LYS A 120 -11.07 1.58 -15.16
N LEU A 121 -11.06 0.46 -14.45
CA LEU A 121 -12.19 0.00 -13.65
C LEU A 121 -12.45 0.94 -12.47
N TYR A 122 -11.40 1.27 -11.72
CA TYR A 122 -11.49 2.13 -10.54
C TYR A 122 -12.07 3.50 -10.88
N LYS A 123 -11.55 4.16 -11.92
CA LYS A 123 -12.05 5.45 -12.42
C LYS A 123 -13.51 5.40 -12.82
N LYS A 124 -13.94 4.32 -13.44
CA LYS A 124 -15.32 4.13 -13.90
C LYS A 124 -16.29 3.87 -12.74
N GLU A 125 -15.93 2.98 -11.83
CA GLU A 125 -16.87 2.34 -10.90
C GLU A 125 -16.75 2.85 -9.45
N VAL A 126 -15.56 3.17 -8.97
CA VAL A 126 -15.33 3.55 -7.56
C VAL A 126 -15.47 5.05 -7.34
N LYS A 127 -14.68 5.85 -8.03
CA LYS A 127 -14.71 7.33 -7.99
C LYS A 127 -14.43 7.96 -6.62
N ILE A 128 -13.80 7.23 -5.70
CA ILE A 128 -13.31 7.74 -4.42
C ILE A 128 -11.79 7.93 -4.53
N PRO A 129 -11.21 9.03 -4.04
CA PRO A 129 -9.76 9.19 -3.99
C PRO A 129 -9.09 8.05 -3.24
N PHE A 130 -7.88 7.68 -3.66
CA PHE A 130 -7.14 6.63 -2.97
C PHE A 130 -5.68 6.98 -2.69
N VAL A 131 -5.13 6.33 -1.68
CA VAL A 131 -3.73 6.41 -1.28
C VAL A 131 -3.07 5.04 -1.44
N ILE A 132 -1.82 5.02 -1.87
CA ILE A 132 -1.00 3.83 -1.92
C ILE A 132 0.14 3.91 -0.89
N GLY A 133 0.25 2.87 -0.06
CA GLY A 133 1.38 2.60 0.81
C GLY A 133 2.41 1.68 0.16
N GLY A 134 3.46 1.32 0.90
CA GLY A 134 4.46 0.36 0.45
C GLY A 134 5.22 0.77 -0.82
N VAL A 135 5.29 2.07 -1.13
CA VAL A 135 5.97 2.52 -2.34
C VAL A 135 7.48 2.45 -2.19
N ILE A 136 8.11 1.73 -3.09
CA ILE A 136 9.55 1.57 -3.19
C ILE A 136 10.05 2.47 -4.32
N PRO A 137 11.05 3.36 -4.10
CA PRO A 137 11.52 4.32 -5.11
C PRO A 137 11.89 3.68 -6.45
N ASN A 138 12.43 2.45 -6.43
CA ASN A 138 12.83 1.71 -7.63
C ASN A 138 11.68 1.46 -8.63
N TYR A 139 10.44 1.42 -8.16
CA TYR A 139 9.26 1.14 -8.97
C TYR A 139 8.45 2.39 -9.33
N VAL A 140 8.87 3.57 -8.84
CA VAL A 140 8.25 4.84 -9.24
C VAL A 140 8.63 5.16 -10.68
N ARG A 141 7.63 5.16 -11.55
CA ARG A 141 7.74 5.51 -12.98
C ARG A 141 6.67 6.53 -13.31
N GLU A 142 7.02 7.48 -14.16
CA GLU A 142 6.12 8.59 -14.50
C GLU A 142 4.82 8.09 -15.14
N ASP A 143 4.89 7.10 -16.02
CA ASP A 143 3.73 6.50 -16.68
C ASP A 143 2.77 5.83 -15.67
N LYS A 144 3.30 5.10 -14.68
CA LYS A 144 2.50 4.49 -13.62
C LYS A 144 1.84 5.54 -12.73
N ILE A 145 2.57 6.58 -12.34
CA ILE A 145 2.03 7.65 -11.49
C ILE A 145 0.95 8.43 -12.24
N ALA A 146 1.18 8.80 -13.52
CA ALA A 146 0.19 9.48 -14.34
C ALA A 146 -1.11 8.69 -14.44
N LEU A 147 -1.01 7.39 -14.69
CA LEU A 147 -2.13 6.47 -14.81
C LEU A 147 -2.95 6.40 -13.50
N LEU A 148 -2.27 6.26 -12.36
CA LEU A 148 -2.94 6.14 -11.06
C LEU A 148 -3.54 7.47 -10.60
N VAL A 149 -2.87 8.59 -10.85
CA VAL A 149 -3.40 9.94 -10.57
C VAL A 149 -4.66 10.20 -11.39
N ASP A 150 -4.69 9.82 -12.66
CA ASP A 150 -5.87 9.92 -13.51
C ASP A 150 -7.04 9.05 -12.99
N ALA A 151 -6.73 7.93 -12.32
CA ALA A 151 -7.72 7.08 -11.68
C ALA A 151 -8.20 7.58 -10.31
N GLY A 152 -7.58 8.62 -9.75
CA GLY A 152 -7.96 9.22 -8.47
C GLY A 152 -6.95 9.03 -7.34
N MET A 153 -5.75 8.52 -7.60
CA MET A 153 -4.68 8.49 -6.59
C MET A 153 -4.30 9.92 -6.21
N ASN A 154 -4.45 10.24 -4.93
CA ASN A 154 -4.15 11.58 -4.42
C ASN A 154 -3.08 11.60 -3.32
N ARG A 155 -2.55 10.46 -2.92
CA ARG A 155 -1.50 10.39 -1.90
C ARG A 155 -0.61 9.15 -2.10
N VAL A 156 0.66 9.31 -1.76
CA VAL A 156 1.68 8.24 -1.79
C VAL A 156 2.42 8.24 -0.46
N ARG A 157 2.67 7.05 0.09
CA ARG A 157 3.59 6.83 1.20
C ARG A 157 4.77 6.00 0.71
N MET A 158 5.96 6.61 0.66
CA MET A 158 7.17 6.04 0.08
C MET A 158 8.26 5.83 1.13
N GLY A 159 8.76 4.60 1.22
CA GLY A 159 9.86 4.26 2.12
C GLY A 159 11.22 4.70 1.55
N ILE A 160 11.81 5.73 2.12
CA ILE A 160 13.19 6.17 1.87
C ILE A 160 14.15 5.39 2.76
N GLN A 161 13.82 5.31 4.04
CA GLN A 161 14.49 4.63 5.15
C GLN A 161 15.75 5.33 5.63
N SER A 162 16.70 5.71 4.76
CA SER A 162 17.89 6.48 5.09
C SER A 162 18.42 7.26 3.88
N GLY A 163 19.10 8.36 4.13
CA GLY A 163 19.89 9.10 3.17
C GLY A 163 21.36 8.67 3.08
N SER A 164 21.77 7.69 3.88
CA SER A 164 23.12 7.09 3.85
C SER A 164 23.14 5.79 3.03
N GLU A 165 24.07 5.69 2.08
CA GLU A 165 24.26 4.45 1.32
C GLU A 165 24.72 3.29 2.20
N ASN A 166 25.56 3.56 3.22
CA ASN A 166 26.03 2.55 4.17
C ASN A 166 24.86 1.93 4.94
N ILE A 167 23.93 2.77 5.41
CA ILE A 167 22.75 2.31 6.16
C ILE A 167 21.78 1.58 5.24
N LEU A 168 21.58 2.03 4.01
CA LEU A 168 20.77 1.31 3.03
C LEU A 168 21.36 -0.06 2.69
N GLU A 169 22.68 -0.20 2.63
CA GLU A 169 23.36 -1.48 2.45
C GLU A 169 23.17 -2.39 3.67
N PHE A 170 23.37 -1.87 4.88
CA PHE A 170 23.10 -2.59 6.13
C PHE A 170 21.66 -3.09 6.19
N TYR A 171 20.70 -2.29 5.72
CA TYR A 171 19.30 -2.69 5.60
C TYR A 171 19.02 -3.69 4.48
N LYS A 172 20.01 -4.09 3.67
CA LYS A 172 19.81 -4.85 2.43
C LYS A 172 18.74 -4.25 1.53
N ARG A 173 18.69 -2.92 1.49
CA ARG A 173 17.76 -2.18 0.66
C ARG A 173 18.44 -1.72 -0.63
N PRO A 174 18.15 -2.35 -1.79
CA PRO A 174 18.86 -2.10 -3.05
C PRO A 174 18.41 -0.81 -3.74
N THR A 175 18.06 0.22 -2.96
CA THR A 175 17.62 1.52 -3.49
C THR A 175 18.77 2.50 -3.41
N LYS A 176 19.30 2.92 -4.55
CA LYS A 176 20.36 3.94 -4.61
C LYS A 176 19.80 5.35 -4.42
N LEU A 177 20.58 6.27 -3.83
CA LEU A 177 20.15 7.64 -3.54
C LEU A 177 19.65 8.39 -4.76
N HIS A 178 20.26 8.19 -5.94
CA HIS A 178 19.78 8.81 -7.18
C HIS A 178 18.36 8.36 -7.56
N ARG A 179 18.00 7.09 -7.27
CA ARG A 179 16.63 6.58 -7.52
C ARG A 179 15.62 7.21 -6.58
N ILE A 180 15.99 7.48 -5.32
CA ILE A 180 15.15 8.23 -4.37
C ILE A 180 14.90 9.63 -4.93
N LYS A 181 15.97 10.35 -5.34
CA LYS A 181 15.87 11.68 -5.93
C LYS A 181 15.04 11.70 -7.22
N GLU A 182 15.17 10.69 -8.06
CA GLU A 182 14.37 10.59 -9.28
C GLU A 182 12.89 10.35 -8.96
N ALA A 183 12.59 9.43 -8.04
CA ALA A 183 11.23 9.15 -7.61
C ALA A 183 10.54 10.40 -7.04
N THR A 184 11.22 11.18 -6.19
CA THR A 184 10.67 12.43 -5.66
C THR A 184 10.43 13.48 -6.75
N LYS A 185 11.33 13.57 -7.75
CA LYS A 185 11.13 14.46 -8.91
C LYS A 185 9.91 14.06 -9.73
N ILE A 186 9.71 12.75 -9.97
CA ILE A 186 8.53 12.24 -10.67
C ILE A 186 7.26 12.59 -9.89
N LEU A 187 7.20 12.29 -8.58
CA LEU A 187 6.04 12.61 -7.75
C LEU A 187 5.74 14.13 -7.74
N ASN A 188 6.76 14.97 -7.69
CA ASN A 188 6.59 16.43 -7.70
C ASN A 188 5.96 16.97 -9.01
N LYS A 189 6.07 16.26 -10.15
CA LYS A 189 5.37 16.64 -11.38
C LYS A 189 3.85 16.66 -11.19
N PHE A 190 3.34 15.81 -10.28
CA PHE A 190 1.91 15.64 -10.02
C PHE A 190 1.40 16.41 -8.81
N LYS A 191 2.20 17.32 -8.21
CA LYS A 191 1.86 18.09 -6.99
C LYS A 191 0.56 18.90 -7.06
N LYS A 192 0.05 19.17 -8.25
CA LYS A 192 -1.25 19.86 -8.44
C LYS A 192 -2.45 18.94 -8.21
N TYR A 193 -2.24 17.64 -8.30
CA TYR A 193 -3.28 16.60 -8.23
C TYR A 193 -3.17 15.74 -6.98
N MET A 194 -2.06 15.84 -6.26
CA MET A 194 -1.75 15.00 -5.11
C MET A 194 -1.43 15.86 -3.88
N LEU A 195 -1.79 15.35 -2.73
CA LEU A 195 -1.26 15.83 -1.45
C LEU A 195 0.24 15.53 -1.37
N PRO A 196 1.00 16.30 -0.55
CA PRO A 196 2.42 16.00 -0.38
C PRO A 196 2.65 14.54 -0.01
N PRO A 197 3.59 13.84 -0.67
CA PRO A 197 3.93 12.47 -0.31
C PRO A 197 4.42 12.35 1.13
N SER A 198 4.07 11.26 1.80
CA SER A 198 4.68 10.89 3.08
C SER A 198 5.94 10.08 2.82
N TYR A 199 7.01 10.37 3.55
CA TYR A 199 8.26 9.64 3.45
C TYR A 199 8.56 8.93 4.77
N ASP A 200 8.80 7.61 4.71
CA ASP A 200 9.20 6.84 5.88
C ASP A 200 10.71 6.84 5.99
N ILE A 201 11.20 7.19 7.17
CA ILE A 201 12.61 7.23 7.55
C ILE A 201 12.75 6.43 8.85
N ILE A 202 13.80 5.61 8.94
CA ILE A 202 14.16 4.91 10.16
C ILE A 202 15.22 5.75 10.86
N VAL A 203 14.98 6.09 12.12
CA VAL A 203 15.87 6.88 12.97
C VAL A 203 16.33 6.04 14.18
N ASP A 204 17.35 6.53 14.87
CA ASP A 204 17.92 5.89 16.08
C ASP A 204 18.41 4.46 15.84
N ASN A 205 18.93 4.19 14.65
CA ASN A 205 19.56 2.91 14.35
C ASN A 205 20.90 2.82 15.11
N PRO A 206 21.13 1.75 15.91
CA PRO A 206 22.35 1.62 16.72
C PRO A 206 23.65 1.51 15.92
N VAL A 207 23.59 1.32 14.61
CA VAL A 207 24.77 1.26 13.71
C VAL A 207 24.99 2.57 12.93
N GLU A 208 24.09 3.55 13.06
CA GLU A 208 24.27 4.86 12.43
C GLU A 208 25.34 5.70 13.10
N THR A 209 26.17 6.30 12.29
CA THR A 209 27.08 7.38 12.72
C THR A 209 26.37 8.73 12.65
N PRO A 210 26.89 9.78 13.34
CA PRO A 210 26.36 11.13 13.18
C PRO A 210 26.37 11.64 11.72
N ASP A 211 27.30 11.15 10.88
CA ASP A 211 27.35 11.50 9.47
C ASP A 211 26.24 10.82 8.66
N ASP A 212 25.91 9.57 8.97
CA ASP A 212 24.79 8.87 8.35
C ASP A 212 23.46 9.54 8.67
N THR A 213 23.27 9.95 9.94
CA THR A 213 22.08 10.69 10.38
C THR A 213 21.96 12.04 9.66
N ARG A 214 23.09 12.78 9.52
CA ARG A 214 23.09 14.04 8.77
C ARG A 214 22.82 13.89 7.29
N ALA A 215 23.21 12.76 6.70
CA ALA A 215 22.92 12.44 5.29
C ALA A 215 21.44 12.14 5.04
N THR A 216 20.73 11.64 6.06
CA THR A 216 19.30 11.33 6.02
C THR A 216 18.44 12.54 6.22
#